data_fb0e42e0366903c26abf75fb458f20c2
#
_entry.id   fb0e42e0366903c26abf75fb458f20c2
#
_cell.length_a   1.000
_cell.length_b   1.000
_cell.length_c   1.000
_cell.angle_alpha   90.00
_cell.angle_beta   90.00
_cell.angle_gamma   90.00
#
_symmetry.space_group_name_H-M   'P 1'
#
loop_
_entity.id
_entity.type
_entity.pdbx_description
1 polymer ?
#
loop_
_entity_poly.entity_id
_entity_poly.type
_entity_poly.pdbx_seq_one_letter_code
_entity_poly.pdbx_strand_id
1 'polypeptide(L)'
;MDRSSTLTTSSRSAVVAWSPAAAWDLVASGESGPQWYVDAAPFVVRGAIDRFLGGAGRRHRPPGRARLAAGDRVGFWHVVEADHRHRRLLLEAEVRAPGRVTLEAGVKAADDTSVISLTIAIEPRGVLGAAYLIADLPARGAVAELTMLHLLTIIRRRDNPWPVDSVVDA
;
A
#
# COMPACT_ATOMS: atom_id res chain seq x y z
N MET A 1 33.18 -1.53 -11.47
CA MET A 1 32.79 -0.74 -10.29
C MET A 1 31.31 -0.99 -10.06
N ASP A 2 31.06 -1.94 -9.18
CA ASP A 2 29.71 -2.36 -8.81
C ASP A 2 29.08 -1.26 -7.96
N ARG A 3 28.06 -0.57 -8.52
CA ARG A 3 27.30 0.43 -7.78
C ARG A 3 26.22 -0.32 -7.02
N SER A 4 26.54 -0.75 -5.81
CA SER A 4 25.54 -1.20 -4.85
C SER A 4 24.51 -0.08 -4.65
N SER A 5 23.38 -0.16 -5.34
CA SER A 5 22.24 0.71 -5.08
C SER A 5 21.76 0.36 -3.67
N THR A 6 21.88 1.30 -2.74
CA THR A 6 21.50 1.08 -1.34
C THR A 6 19.98 1.05 -1.28
N LEU A 7 19.40 -0.15 -1.33
CA LEU A 7 17.97 -0.37 -1.10
C LEU A 7 17.63 0.10 0.32
N THR A 8 16.72 1.05 0.43
CA THR A 8 16.27 1.52 1.75
C THR A 8 14.82 1.14 1.96
N THR A 9 14.56 0.43 3.07
CA THR A 9 13.25 -0.14 3.39
C THR A 9 12.67 0.45 4.68
N SER A 10 11.35 0.55 4.75
CA SER A 10 10.58 0.83 5.95
C SER A 10 9.46 -0.19 6.07
N SER A 11 9.42 -0.93 7.18
CA SER A 11 8.44 -1.99 7.40
C SER A 11 7.59 -1.71 8.62
N ARG A 12 6.32 -2.14 8.55
CA ARG A 12 5.36 -2.15 9.65
C ARG A 12 4.63 -3.47 9.66
N SER A 13 4.25 -3.92 10.84
CA SER A 13 3.39 -5.09 10.99
C SER A 13 2.35 -4.86 12.08
N ALA A 14 1.21 -5.51 11.94
CA ALA A 14 0.14 -5.47 12.92
C ALA A 14 -0.54 -6.84 13.03
N VAL A 15 -0.93 -7.19 14.25
CA VAL A 15 -1.77 -8.37 14.53
C VAL A 15 -3.22 -7.98 14.39
N VAL A 16 -4.00 -8.80 13.70
CA VAL A 16 -5.45 -8.61 13.52
C VAL A 16 -6.20 -9.90 13.90
N ALA A 17 -7.37 -9.76 14.52
CA ALA A 17 -8.20 -10.88 14.95
C ALA A 17 -9.02 -11.51 13.80
N TRP A 18 -8.41 -11.57 12.61
CA TRP A 18 -8.99 -12.15 11.41
C TRP A 18 -8.23 -13.40 11.00
N SER A 19 -8.93 -14.36 10.38
CA SER A 19 -8.25 -15.49 9.75
C SER A 19 -7.31 -15.02 8.64
N PRO A 20 -6.23 -15.76 8.36
CA PRO A 20 -5.30 -15.41 7.27
C PRO A 20 -5.97 -15.29 5.90
N ALA A 21 -7.06 -16.03 5.66
CA ALA A 21 -7.81 -15.93 4.42
C ALA A 21 -8.58 -14.60 4.33
N ALA A 22 -9.32 -14.25 5.38
CA ALA A 22 -10.10 -13.00 5.43
C ALA A 22 -9.18 -11.76 5.37
N ALA A 23 -8.07 -11.78 6.11
CA ALA A 23 -7.07 -10.71 6.06
C ALA A 23 -6.44 -10.59 4.66
N TRP A 24 -6.18 -11.71 4.00
CA TRP A 24 -5.65 -11.71 2.65
C TRP A 24 -6.65 -11.21 1.60
N ASP A 25 -7.93 -11.55 1.72
CA ASP A 25 -8.98 -11.05 0.83
C ASP A 25 -9.10 -9.52 0.88
N LEU A 26 -8.87 -8.91 2.05
CA LEU A 26 -8.79 -7.47 2.17
C LEU A 26 -7.50 -6.91 1.57
N VAL A 27 -6.34 -7.50 1.92
CA VAL A 27 -5.02 -7.00 1.50
C VAL A 27 -4.86 -7.07 -0.01
N ALA A 28 -5.29 -8.15 -0.63
CA ALA A 28 -5.19 -8.36 -2.08
C ALA A 28 -6.46 -7.97 -2.86
N SER A 29 -7.41 -7.27 -2.23
CA SER A 29 -8.69 -6.92 -2.86
C SER A 29 -8.49 -6.16 -4.17
N GLY A 30 -9.17 -6.60 -5.22
CA GLY A 30 -9.29 -5.90 -6.50
C GLY A 30 -10.71 -5.38 -6.75
N GLU A 31 -11.57 -5.38 -5.72
CA GLU A 31 -12.95 -4.95 -5.80
C GLU A 31 -13.07 -3.46 -6.12
N SER A 32 -14.20 -3.09 -6.72
CA SER A 32 -14.54 -1.68 -6.96
C SER A 32 -14.78 -0.95 -5.63
N GLY A 33 -14.28 0.27 -5.52
CA GLY A 33 -14.43 1.10 -4.33
C GLY A 33 -13.10 1.48 -3.69
N PRO A 34 -13.15 2.03 -2.46
CA PRO A 34 -11.94 2.45 -1.75
C PRO A 34 -11.01 1.28 -1.45
N GLN A 35 -9.71 1.47 -1.74
CA GLN A 35 -8.68 0.46 -1.52
C GLN A 35 -7.54 1.06 -0.68
N TRP A 36 -7.09 0.32 0.34
CA TRP A 36 -6.06 0.79 1.27
C TRP A 36 -4.76 1.22 0.56
N TYR A 37 -4.37 0.53 -0.51
CA TYR A 37 -3.16 0.81 -1.30
C TYR A 37 -3.33 1.98 -2.29
N VAL A 38 -4.54 2.54 -2.43
CA VAL A 38 -4.85 3.70 -3.29
C VAL A 38 -5.23 4.91 -2.47
N ASP A 39 -6.02 4.73 -1.41
CA ASP A 39 -6.71 5.81 -0.70
C ASP A 39 -6.04 6.21 0.62
N ALA A 40 -4.98 5.52 1.04
CA ALA A 40 -4.16 5.99 2.16
C ALA A 40 -3.61 7.39 1.88
N ALA A 41 -3.66 8.27 2.88
CA ALA A 41 -3.31 9.69 2.75
C ALA A 41 -1.97 9.95 2.03
N PRO A 42 -0.88 9.19 2.31
CA PRO A 42 0.39 9.39 1.61
C PRO A 42 0.27 9.18 0.09
N PHE A 43 -0.53 8.20 -0.34
CA PHE A 43 -0.72 7.88 -1.76
C PHE A 43 -1.61 8.89 -2.46
N VAL A 44 -2.59 9.46 -1.75
CA VAL A 44 -3.41 10.57 -2.24
C VAL A 44 -2.54 11.79 -2.51
N VAL A 45 -1.71 12.17 -1.55
CA VAL A 45 -0.77 13.30 -1.67
C VAL A 45 0.23 13.05 -2.80
N ARG A 46 0.84 11.85 -2.84
CA ARG A 46 1.81 11.51 -3.89
C ARG A 46 1.18 11.53 -5.27
N GLY A 47 -0.02 11.00 -5.43
CA GLY A 47 -0.76 11.03 -6.70
C GLY A 47 -1.10 12.44 -7.17
N ALA A 48 -1.41 13.36 -6.23
CA ALA A 48 -1.63 14.77 -6.54
C ALA A 48 -0.34 15.46 -7.00
N ILE A 49 0.79 15.23 -6.33
CA ILE A 49 2.12 15.75 -6.72
C ILE A 49 2.50 15.23 -8.11
N ASP A 50 2.36 13.93 -8.36
CA ASP A 50 2.67 13.34 -9.66
C ASP A 50 1.86 13.98 -10.78
N ARG A 51 0.56 14.20 -10.54
CA ARG A 51 -0.32 14.87 -11.50
C ARG A 51 0.09 16.31 -11.75
N PHE A 52 0.48 17.05 -10.72
CA PHE A 52 0.97 18.42 -10.83
C PHE A 52 2.25 18.49 -11.68
N LEU A 53 3.12 17.49 -11.59
CA LEU A 53 4.34 17.36 -12.38
C LEU A 53 4.10 16.77 -13.79
N GLY A 54 2.84 16.67 -14.22
CA GLY A 54 2.46 16.14 -15.54
C GLY A 54 2.53 14.62 -15.65
N GLY A 55 2.53 13.90 -14.53
CA GLY A 55 2.41 12.46 -14.47
C GLY A 55 0.96 11.97 -14.55
N ALA A 56 0.80 10.64 -14.47
CA ALA A 56 -0.51 10.00 -14.58
C ALA A 56 -1.40 10.20 -13.35
N GLY A 57 -0.81 10.44 -12.17
CA GLY A 57 -1.53 10.44 -10.92
C GLY A 57 -2.20 9.09 -10.65
N ARG A 58 -3.32 9.10 -9.92
CA ARG A 58 -4.11 7.90 -9.59
C ARG A 58 -5.17 7.61 -10.67
N ARG A 59 -4.76 7.26 -11.88
CA ARG A 59 -5.68 7.10 -13.03
C ARG A 59 -6.42 5.78 -13.06
N HIS A 60 -5.80 4.70 -12.56
CA HIS A 60 -6.33 3.37 -12.73
C HIS A 60 -7.30 3.01 -11.62
N ARG A 61 -8.53 2.65 -12.00
CA ARG A 61 -9.51 2.13 -11.06
C ARG A 61 -9.19 0.66 -10.73
N PRO A 62 -9.59 0.17 -9.53
CA PRO A 62 -9.53 -1.26 -9.24
C PRO A 62 -10.25 -2.08 -10.31
N PRO A 63 -9.78 -3.31 -10.62
CA PRO A 63 -10.28 -4.10 -11.74
C PRO A 63 -11.71 -4.64 -11.55
N GLY A 64 -12.31 -4.49 -10.37
CA GLY A 64 -13.67 -4.94 -10.08
C GLY A 64 -13.80 -6.45 -9.86
N ARG A 65 -12.73 -7.13 -9.47
CA ARG A 65 -12.70 -8.54 -9.13
C ARG A 65 -12.25 -8.77 -7.70
N ALA A 66 -12.53 -9.95 -7.13
CA ALA A 66 -12.26 -10.24 -5.73
C ALA A 66 -10.80 -9.98 -5.32
N ARG A 67 -9.83 -10.36 -6.16
CA ARG A 67 -8.41 -10.21 -5.85
C ARG A 67 -7.63 -9.66 -7.05
N LEU A 68 -6.58 -8.89 -6.77
CA LEU A 68 -5.60 -8.43 -7.74
C LEU A 68 -4.84 -9.61 -8.37
N ALA A 69 -4.34 -9.41 -9.58
CA ALA A 69 -3.43 -10.33 -10.25
C ALA A 69 -2.20 -9.59 -10.78
N ALA A 70 -1.12 -10.32 -11.01
CA ALA A 70 0.06 -9.76 -11.66
C ALA A 70 -0.31 -9.13 -13.02
N GLY A 71 0.24 -7.95 -13.28
CA GLY A 71 -0.07 -7.15 -14.47
C GLY A 71 -1.20 -6.14 -14.29
N ASP A 72 -1.98 -6.19 -13.20
CA ASP A 72 -2.99 -5.17 -12.92
C ASP A 72 -2.38 -3.80 -12.68
N ARG A 73 -3.18 -2.77 -12.99
CA ARG A 73 -2.86 -1.38 -12.65
C ARG A 73 -3.98 -0.78 -11.82
N VAL A 74 -3.62 -0.23 -10.64
CA VAL A 74 -4.58 0.32 -9.67
C VAL A 74 -4.01 1.60 -9.04
N GLY A 75 -4.77 2.70 -9.09
CA GLY A 75 -4.24 3.99 -8.68
C GLY A 75 -3.06 4.40 -9.54
N PHE A 76 -1.87 4.43 -8.98
CA PHE A 76 -0.58 4.58 -9.67
C PHE A 76 0.31 3.35 -9.53
N TRP A 77 -0.23 2.24 -9.05
CA TRP A 77 0.50 1.00 -8.83
C TRP A 77 0.37 0.05 -10.01
N HIS A 78 1.46 -0.60 -10.36
CA HIS A 78 1.50 -1.81 -11.17
C HIS A 78 1.70 -3.01 -10.25
N VAL A 79 0.85 -4.01 -10.36
CA VAL A 79 0.95 -5.26 -9.61
C VAL A 79 2.03 -6.12 -10.26
N VAL A 80 3.20 -6.18 -9.64
CA VAL A 80 4.33 -6.99 -10.12
C VAL A 80 4.10 -8.46 -9.80
N GLU A 81 3.60 -8.73 -8.59
CA GLU A 81 3.36 -10.08 -8.11
C GLU A 81 2.10 -10.10 -7.23
N ALA A 82 1.29 -11.15 -7.41
CA ALA A 82 0.14 -11.45 -6.55
C ALA A 82 0.14 -12.97 -6.26
N ASP A 83 0.95 -13.39 -5.29
CA ASP A 83 1.03 -14.78 -4.85
C ASP A 83 -0.05 -15.06 -3.80
N HIS A 84 -1.19 -15.58 -4.25
CA HIS A 84 -2.32 -15.88 -3.37
C HIS A 84 -2.08 -17.10 -2.48
N ARG A 85 -1.18 -18.00 -2.88
CA ARG A 85 -0.83 -19.18 -2.07
C ARG A 85 -0.01 -18.80 -0.85
N HIS A 86 1.01 -17.96 -1.05
CA HIS A 86 1.89 -17.51 0.03
C HIS A 86 1.43 -16.18 0.64
N ARG A 87 0.31 -15.62 0.15
CA ARG A 87 -0.27 -14.34 0.60
C ARG A 87 0.73 -13.21 0.55
N ARG A 88 1.32 -13.01 -0.62
CA ARG A 88 2.28 -11.94 -0.91
C ARG A 88 1.83 -11.12 -2.10
N LEU A 89 1.80 -9.81 -1.95
CA LEU A 89 1.49 -8.83 -2.97
C LEU A 89 2.65 -7.87 -3.12
N LEU A 90 3.15 -7.67 -4.34
CA LEU A 90 4.19 -6.71 -4.66
C LEU A 90 3.67 -5.71 -5.68
N LEU A 91 3.65 -4.45 -5.28
CA LEU A 91 3.24 -3.31 -6.09
C LEU A 91 4.45 -2.43 -6.41
N GLU A 92 4.54 -1.93 -7.64
CA GLU A 92 5.53 -0.96 -8.08
C GLU A 92 4.83 0.33 -8.51
N ALA A 93 5.35 1.48 -8.04
CA ALA A 93 4.75 2.77 -8.37
C ALA A 93 5.13 3.22 -9.78
N GLU A 94 4.13 3.46 -10.63
CA GLU A 94 4.27 4.09 -11.95
C GLU A 94 4.14 5.62 -11.83
N VAL A 95 5.07 6.25 -11.10
CA VAL A 95 5.11 7.71 -10.88
C VAL A 95 6.43 8.30 -11.35
N ARG A 96 6.42 9.60 -11.67
CA ARG A 96 7.65 10.34 -11.95
C ARG A 96 8.45 10.55 -10.66
N ALA A 97 9.39 9.66 -10.41
CA ALA A 97 10.26 9.70 -9.25
C ALA A 97 11.71 9.42 -9.67
N PRO A 98 12.70 9.98 -8.96
CA PRO A 98 14.11 9.69 -9.21
C PRO A 98 14.55 8.33 -8.66
N GLY A 99 13.72 7.29 -8.85
CA GLY A 99 13.97 5.95 -8.36
C GLY A 99 12.76 5.04 -8.50
N ARG A 100 12.97 3.76 -8.16
CA ARG A 100 11.93 2.74 -8.09
C ARG A 100 11.34 2.71 -6.69
N VAL A 101 10.01 2.74 -6.58
CA VAL A 101 9.30 2.62 -5.30
C VAL A 101 8.44 1.38 -5.35
N THR A 102 8.58 0.51 -4.36
CA THR A 102 7.78 -0.70 -4.23
C THR A 102 7.06 -0.74 -2.89
N LEU A 103 5.88 -1.34 -2.88
CA LEU A 103 5.11 -1.67 -1.69
C LEU A 103 4.86 -3.18 -1.71
N GLU A 104 5.40 -3.87 -0.72
CA GLU A 104 5.14 -5.28 -0.47
C GLU A 104 4.16 -5.41 0.70
N ALA A 105 3.13 -6.22 0.51
CA ALA A 105 2.19 -6.58 1.55
C ALA A 105 2.15 -8.10 1.71
N GLY A 106 2.10 -8.57 2.97
CA GLY A 106 2.04 -9.98 3.29
C GLY A 106 1.10 -10.29 4.43
N VAL A 107 0.56 -11.51 4.46
CA VAL A 107 -0.28 -12.01 5.55
C VAL A 107 0.23 -13.36 6.01
N LYS A 108 0.54 -13.49 7.29
CA LYS A 108 0.97 -14.75 7.93
C LYS A 108 -0.01 -15.16 9.01
N ALA A 109 -0.21 -16.47 9.16
CA ALA A 109 -0.96 -17.02 10.29
C ALA A 109 -0.17 -16.84 11.59
N ALA A 110 -0.87 -16.54 12.68
CA ALA A 110 -0.35 -16.46 14.03
C ALA A 110 -1.43 -16.96 14.99
N ASP A 111 -1.38 -18.24 15.31
CA ASP A 111 -2.41 -18.95 16.08
C ASP A 111 -3.83 -18.66 15.52
N ASP A 112 -4.73 -18.12 16.32
CA ASP A 112 -6.11 -17.75 15.94
C ASP A 112 -6.21 -16.35 15.27
N THR A 113 -5.07 -15.73 14.99
CA THR A 113 -4.96 -14.36 14.44
C THR A 113 -4.15 -14.34 13.16
N SER A 114 -3.94 -13.15 12.59
CA SER A 114 -3.03 -12.94 11.47
C SER A 114 -2.09 -11.78 11.73
N VAL A 115 -0.89 -11.88 11.20
CA VAL A 115 0.05 -10.76 11.11
C VAL A 115 0.03 -10.23 9.69
N ILE A 116 -0.37 -8.98 9.54
CA ILE A 116 -0.25 -8.22 8.29
C ILE A 116 1.06 -7.45 8.33
N SER A 117 1.87 -7.56 7.29
CA SER A 117 3.11 -6.81 7.11
C SER A 117 3.07 -5.94 5.87
N LEU A 118 3.57 -4.72 5.98
CA LEU A 118 3.77 -3.79 4.87
C LEU A 118 5.23 -3.36 4.85
N THR A 119 5.85 -3.42 3.69
CA THR A 119 7.22 -2.95 3.47
C THR A 119 7.26 -2.02 2.28
N ILE A 120 7.72 -0.79 2.49
CA ILE A 120 7.98 0.18 1.41
C ILE A 120 9.48 0.22 1.18
N ALA A 121 9.89 0.00 -0.06
CA ALA A 121 11.27 0.07 -0.47
C ALA A 121 11.45 1.14 -1.56
N ILE A 122 12.55 1.88 -1.47
CA ILE A 122 12.95 2.89 -2.44
C ILE A 122 14.35 2.56 -2.92
N GLU A 123 14.49 2.39 -4.23
CA GLU A 123 15.74 2.18 -4.93
C GLU A 123 16.05 3.45 -5.72
N PRO A 124 17.01 4.29 -5.29
CA PRO A 124 17.32 5.55 -5.97
C PRO A 124 17.99 5.30 -7.32
N ARG A 125 17.71 6.15 -8.29
CA ARG A 125 18.41 6.17 -9.56
C ARG A 125 19.21 7.48 -9.71
N GLY A 126 20.52 7.33 -9.86
CA GLY A 126 21.43 8.46 -10.06
C GLY A 126 21.70 9.32 -8.82
N VAL A 127 22.50 10.37 -8.99
CA VAL A 127 22.93 11.27 -7.90
C VAL A 127 21.77 12.08 -7.31
N LEU A 128 20.84 12.53 -8.15
CA LEU A 128 19.62 13.23 -7.70
C LEU A 128 18.71 12.33 -6.86
N GLY A 129 18.65 11.02 -7.18
CA GLY A 129 17.92 10.04 -6.39
C GLY A 129 18.53 9.85 -5.01
N ALA A 130 19.85 9.86 -4.88
CA ALA A 130 20.54 9.77 -3.60
C ALA A 130 20.29 11.00 -2.71
N ALA A 131 20.32 12.20 -3.26
CA ALA A 131 20.01 13.44 -2.55
C ALA A 131 18.54 13.48 -2.08
N TYR A 132 17.62 13.02 -2.93
CA TYR A 132 16.20 12.87 -2.59
C TYR A 132 15.99 11.89 -1.43
N LEU A 133 16.74 10.78 -1.38
CA LEU A 133 16.67 9.82 -0.28
C LEU A 133 17.01 10.41 1.08
N ILE A 134 18.00 11.29 1.15
CA ILE A 134 18.44 11.93 2.41
C ILE A 134 17.32 12.85 2.93
N ALA A 135 16.66 13.60 2.04
CA ALA A 135 15.54 14.47 2.40
C ALA A 135 14.27 13.68 2.80
N ASP A 136 14.11 12.44 2.28
CA ASP A 136 12.90 11.64 2.44
C ASP A 136 12.98 10.60 3.59
N LEU A 137 14.14 10.50 4.27
CA LEU A 137 14.36 9.56 5.37
C LEU A 137 13.27 9.56 6.46
N PRO A 138 12.83 10.73 7.00
CA PRO A 138 11.75 10.75 7.98
C PRO A 138 10.36 10.46 7.36
N ALA A 139 10.14 10.84 6.10
CA ALA A 139 8.85 10.68 5.44
C ALA A 139 8.50 9.22 5.17
N ARG A 140 9.47 8.34 4.90
CA ARG A 140 9.22 6.92 4.60
C ARG A 140 8.63 6.14 5.76
N GLY A 141 9.16 6.37 6.97
CA GLY A 141 8.60 5.79 8.18
C GLY A 141 7.15 6.22 8.38
N ALA A 142 6.86 7.49 8.15
CA ALA A 142 5.51 8.04 8.22
C ALA A 142 4.59 7.45 7.12
N VAL A 143 5.08 7.26 5.90
CA VAL A 143 4.28 6.65 4.83
C VAL A 143 3.89 5.23 5.18
N ALA A 144 4.82 4.38 5.63
CA ALA A 144 4.53 3.01 6.05
C ALA A 144 3.56 2.98 7.24
N GLU A 145 3.75 3.85 8.22
CA GLU A 145 2.88 3.98 9.40
C GLU A 145 1.46 4.40 9.01
N LEU A 146 1.31 5.50 8.28
CA LEU A 146 0.00 6.02 7.87
C LEU A 146 -0.74 5.04 6.95
N THR A 147 -0.02 4.30 6.11
CA THR A 147 -0.62 3.25 5.28
C THR A 147 -1.13 2.10 6.12
N MET A 148 -0.35 1.65 7.12
CA MET A 148 -0.78 0.61 8.06
C MET A 148 -1.97 1.06 8.88
N LEU A 149 -1.95 2.29 9.42
CA LEU A 149 -3.08 2.85 10.18
C LEU A 149 -4.35 2.95 9.34
N HIS A 150 -4.23 3.33 8.07
CA HIS A 150 -5.38 3.36 7.16
C HIS A 150 -5.95 1.97 6.93
N LEU A 151 -5.11 0.97 6.66
CA LEU A 151 -5.52 -0.43 6.52
C LEU A 151 -6.24 -0.93 7.78
N LEU A 152 -5.68 -0.68 8.96
CA LEU A 152 -6.30 -1.06 10.24
C LEU A 152 -7.63 -0.35 10.48
N THR A 153 -7.78 0.89 10.01
CA THR A 153 -9.05 1.61 10.07
C THR A 153 -10.13 0.93 9.22
N ILE A 154 -9.77 0.44 8.03
CA ILE A 154 -10.70 -0.33 7.17
C ILE A 154 -11.11 -1.63 7.86
N ILE A 155 -10.17 -2.35 8.47
CA ILE A 155 -10.44 -3.58 9.22
C ILE A 155 -11.44 -3.30 10.34
N ARG A 156 -11.17 -2.30 11.19
CA ARG A 156 -12.06 -1.93 12.30
C ARG A 156 -13.46 -1.53 11.85
N ARG A 157 -13.60 -0.85 10.71
CA ARG A 157 -14.90 -0.49 10.14
C ARG A 157 -15.68 -1.71 9.65
N ARG A 158 -14.99 -2.75 9.17
CA ARG A 158 -15.63 -4.01 8.78
C ARG A 158 -16.03 -4.86 9.99
N ASP A 159 -15.29 -4.78 11.08
CA ASP A 159 -15.61 -5.45 12.34
C ASP A 159 -16.82 -4.81 13.06
N ASN A 160 -16.99 -3.50 12.90
CA ASN A 160 -18.08 -2.74 13.53
C ASN A 160 -18.89 -1.96 12.48
N PRO A 161 -19.79 -2.62 11.74
CA PRO A 161 -20.58 -1.99 10.67
C PRO A 161 -21.71 -1.06 11.19
N TRP A 162 -21.77 -0.75 12.51
CA TRP A 162 -22.82 0.09 13.07
C TRP A 162 -22.72 1.53 12.57
N PRO A 163 -23.77 2.08 11.93
CA PRO A 163 -23.80 3.47 11.51
C PRO A 163 -23.88 4.38 12.73
N VAL A 164 -23.00 5.38 12.81
CA VAL A 164 -22.99 6.41 13.85
C VAL A 164 -24.14 7.43 13.68
N ASP A 165 -25.02 7.23 12.69
CA ASP A 165 -26.04 8.21 12.28
C ASP A 165 -27.45 8.00 12.89
N SER A 166 -27.59 7.22 13.99
CA SER A 166 -28.89 7.00 14.61
C SER A 166 -29.10 7.77 15.93
N VAL A 167 -28.44 8.89 16.14
CA VAL A 167 -28.70 9.78 17.28
C VAL A 167 -28.93 11.22 16.81
N VAL A 168 -29.96 11.45 16.01
CA VAL A 168 -30.66 12.74 15.93
C VAL A 168 -32.07 12.43 15.46
N ASP A 169 -32.98 12.15 16.39
CA ASP A 169 -34.39 12.55 16.38
C ASP A 169 -35.06 12.01 17.66
N ALA A 170 -35.06 12.82 18.68
CA ALA A 170 -36.03 12.81 19.76
C ALA A 170 -36.13 14.20 20.37
#